data_675c5cf0667c3c2953da825b2a148f51
#
_entry.id   675c5cf0667c3c2953da825b2a148f51
#
_cell.length_a   1.000
_cell.length_b   1.000
_cell.length_c   1.000
_cell.angle_alpha   90.00
_cell.angle_beta   90.00
_cell.angle_gamma   90.00
#
_symmetry.space_group_name_H-M   'P 1'
#
loop_
_entity.id
_entity.type
_entity.pdbx_description
1 polymer ?
#
loop_
_entity_poly.entity_id
_entity_poly.type
_entity_poly.pdbx_seq_one_letter_code
_entity_poly.pdbx_strand_id
1 'polypeptide(L)'
;EGSAPWLSQTPLLVPAFDALLRGEPAPKDAEALTKDSLGTVFVHATRNLASERPTIVLIDDLHFAPEDARSLFMTLALAAPGHPVLLVGSMRPGVSEVWQSNVTRLDHASHTALSRLGPKDLTRLLKDAFRSERLAEELGFKIAEKSDGNPFFAIEIIRGLREGQFITQRPDGTWVSTQVIKDIQIPSSVLDLVKARISDLTQGERDLLDVAACFGF
;
A
#
# COMPACT_ATOMS: atom_id res chain seq x y z
N GLU A 1 1.12 21.15 -21.69
CA GLU A 1 -0.13 21.41 -22.46
C GLU A 1 -1.40 20.81 -21.83
N GLY A 2 -1.46 20.40 -20.57
CA GLY A 2 -2.61 19.66 -20.04
C GLY A 2 -3.13 20.06 -18.66
N SER A 3 -2.44 20.87 -17.87
CA SER A 3 -2.84 21.17 -16.49
C SER A 3 -3.80 22.37 -16.38
N ALA A 4 -3.95 23.16 -17.42
CA ALA A 4 -4.68 24.42 -17.38
C ALA A 4 -6.20 24.32 -17.06
N PRO A 5 -6.98 23.34 -17.55
CA PRO A 5 -8.42 23.32 -17.26
C PRO A 5 -8.73 23.09 -15.78
N TRP A 6 -7.97 22.24 -15.11
CA TRP A 6 -8.23 21.86 -13.72
C TRP A 6 -7.80 22.92 -12.70
N LEU A 7 -6.94 23.85 -13.11
CA LEU A 7 -6.43 24.94 -12.27
C LEU A 7 -6.93 26.31 -12.74
N SER A 8 -7.99 26.37 -13.52
CA SER A 8 -8.58 27.60 -14.04
C SER A 8 -8.97 28.62 -12.94
N GLN A 9 -9.21 28.15 -11.73
CA GLN A 9 -9.53 29.01 -10.58
C GLN A 9 -8.30 29.56 -9.86
N THR A 10 -7.10 29.03 -10.17
CA THR A 10 -5.82 29.44 -9.55
C THR A 10 -4.73 29.68 -10.61
N PRO A 11 -4.98 30.48 -11.64
CA PRO A 11 -4.10 30.60 -12.79
C PRO A 11 -2.70 31.13 -12.44
N LEU A 12 -2.58 31.98 -11.43
CA LEU A 12 -1.32 32.56 -11.00
C LEU A 12 -0.39 31.53 -10.31
N LEU A 13 -0.96 30.49 -9.73
CA LEU A 13 -0.21 29.42 -9.05
C LEU A 13 0.23 28.31 -10.00
N VAL A 14 -0.35 28.24 -11.20
CA VAL A 14 -0.08 27.16 -12.17
C VAL A 14 1.40 27.04 -12.53
N PRO A 15 2.13 28.13 -12.86
CA PRO A 15 3.54 28.02 -13.24
C PRO A 15 4.44 27.46 -12.13
N ALA A 16 4.21 27.87 -10.88
CA ALA A 16 4.95 27.40 -9.74
C ALA A 16 4.59 25.95 -9.38
N PHE A 17 3.31 25.58 -9.51
CA PHE A 17 2.84 24.23 -9.27
C PHE A 17 3.35 23.23 -10.32
N ASP A 18 3.36 23.61 -11.59
CA ASP A 18 3.89 22.81 -12.68
C ASP A 18 5.40 22.56 -12.51
N ALA A 19 6.16 23.59 -12.12
CA ALA A 19 7.58 23.45 -11.78
C ALA A 19 7.79 22.50 -10.59
N LEU A 20 6.96 22.61 -9.54
CA LEU A 20 7.02 21.71 -8.38
C LEU A 20 6.81 20.24 -8.80
N LEU A 21 5.81 19.97 -9.64
CA LEU A 21 5.53 18.60 -10.12
C LEU A 21 6.66 18.03 -10.97
N ARG A 22 7.44 18.87 -11.65
CA ARG A 22 8.61 18.46 -12.44
C ARG A 22 9.89 18.39 -11.63
N GLY A 23 9.87 18.83 -10.37
CA GLY A 23 11.09 18.94 -9.56
C GLY A 23 12.00 20.08 -10.02
N GLU A 24 11.46 21.09 -10.69
CA GLU A 24 12.17 22.26 -11.22
C GLU A 24 12.01 23.46 -10.28
N PRO A 25 12.95 24.43 -10.29
CA PRO A 25 12.77 25.67 -9.56
C PRO A 25 11.60 26.47 -10.13
N ALA A 26 10.83 27.14 -9.26
CA ALA A 26 9.72 27.98 -9.68
C ALA A 26 10.23 29.14 -10.57
N PRO A 27 9.47 29.52 -11.62
CA PRO A 27 9.78 30.69 -12.45
C PRO A 27 9.86 31.95 -11.59
N LYS A 28 10.77 32.90 -11.96
CA LYS A 28 11.03 34.11 -11.17
C LYS A 28 9.81 35.01 -11.00
N ASP A 29 8.92 35.01 -11.98
CA ASP A 29 7.71 35.82 -12.00
C ASP A 29 6.45 35.08 -11.54
N ALA A 30 6.60 33.82 -11.10
CA ALA A 30 5.50 33.01 -10.59
C ALA A 30 5.19 33.37 -9.14
N GLU A 31 3.91 33.36 -8.78
CA GLU A 31 3.49 33.48 -7.40
C GLU A 31 4.03 32.28 -6.58
N ALA A 32 4.63 32.57 -5.43
CA ALA A 32 5.25 31.56 -4.59
C ALA A 32 4.21 30.62 -4.00
N LEU A 33 4.47 29.30 -4.07
CA LEU A 33 3.65 28.30 -3.41
C LEU A 33 3.90 28.35 -1.90
N THR A 34 2.92 28.82 -1.17
CA THR A 34 2.83 28.67 0.29
C THR A 34 2.12 27.38 0.63
N LYS A 35 2.14 26.97 1.90
CA LYS A 35 1.37 25.81 2.37
C LYS A 35 -0.12 25.93 2.04
N ASP A 36 -0.70 27.12 2.24
CA ASP A 36 -2.12 27.36 2.02
C ASP A 36 -2.47 27.40 0.53
N SER A 37 -1.65 28.06 -0.29
CA SER A 37 -1.86 28.08 -1.74
C SER A 37 -1.69 26.70 -2.36
N LEU A 38 -0.75 25.89 -1.86
CA LEU A 38 -0.59 24.50 -2.28
C LEU A 38 -1.83 23.67 -1.95
N GLY A 39 -2.36 23.80 -0.73
CA GLY A 39 -3.63 23.17 -0.33
C GLY A 39 -4.78 23.56 -1.26
N THR A 40 -4.89 24.84 -1.56
CA THR A 40 -5.92 25.38 -2.48
C THR A 40 -5.80 24.77 -3.88
N VAL A 41 -4.59 24.70 -4.44
CA VAL A 41 -4.34 24.10 -5.76
C VAL A 41 -4.75 22.62 -5.79
N PHE A 42 -4.36 21.83 -4.78
CA PHE A 42 -4.74 20.43 -4.71
C PHE A 42 -6.26 20.22 -4.57
N VAL A 43 -6.93 21.05 -3.78
CA VAL A 43 -8.40 21.01 -3.64
C VAL A 43 -9.07 21.29 -4.99
N HIS A 44 -8.67 22.37 -5.69
CA HIS A 44 -9.24 22.72 -7.00
C HIS A 44 -8.97 21.64 -8.05
N ALA A 45 -7.74 21.13 -8.12
CA ALA A 45 -7.39 20.05 -9.04
C ALA A 45 -8.25 18.81 -8.79
N THR A 46 -8.38 18.39 -7.51
CA THR A 46 -9.16 17.22 -7.14
C THR A 46 -10.65 17.38 -7.46
N ARG A 47 -11.24 18.55 -7.16
CA ARG A 47 -12.65 18.84 -7.44
C ARG A 47 -12.94 18.91 -8.94
N ASN A 48 -12.07 19.53 -9.71
CA ASN A 48 -12.22 19.63 -11.14
C ASN A 48 -12.07 18.27 -11.82
N LEU A 49 -11.10 17.44 -11.42
CA LEU A 49 -11.02 16.04 -11.84
C LEU A 49 -12.31 15.27 -11.51
N ALA A 50 -12.82 15.46 -10.31
CA ALA A 50 -14.04 14.81 -9.85
C ALA A 50 -15.29 15.29 -10.59
N SER A 51 -15.31 16.49 -11.14
CA SER A 51 -16.40 16.99 -11.97
C SER A 51 -16.48 16.27 -13.33
N GLU A 52 -15.35 15.77 -13.84
CA GLU A 52 -15.30 15.01 -15.09
C GLU A 52 -15.62 13.52 -14.86
N ARG A 53 -15.15 12.96 -13.74
CA ARG A 53 -15.35 11.54 -13.39
C ARG A 53 -15.13 11.32 -11.90
N PRO A 54 -15.81 10.31 -11.29
CA PRO A 54 -15.55 9.93 -9.91
C PRO A 54 -14.04 9.67 -9.69
N THR A 55 -13.48 10.31 -8.66
CA THR A 55 -12.03 10.33 -8.41
C THR A 55 -11.70 9.67 -7.09
N ILE A 56 -10.72 8.77 -7.11
CA ILE A 56 -10.16 8.15 -5.90
C ILE A 56 -8.75 8.71 -5.71
N VAL A 57 -8.50 9.28 -4.53
CA VAL A 57 -7.17 9.72 -4.10
C VAL A 57 -6.71 8.77 -3.00
N LEU A 58 -5.68 7.97 -3.28
CA LEU A 58 -5.08 7.04 -2.33
C LEU A 58 -3.71 7.57 -1.88
N ILE A 59 -3.55 7.73 -0.58
CA ILE A 59 -2.26 8.08 0.04
C ILE A 59 -1.87 6.95 0.98
N ASP A 60 -0.86 6.21 0.57
CA ASP A 60 -0.33 5.09 1.33
C ASP A 60 0.71 5.55 2.36
N ASP A 61 0.81 4.80 3.44
CA ASP A 61 1.84 5.00 4.47
C ASP A 61 1.91 6.42 5.10
N LEU A 62 0.77 7.02 5.39
CA LEU A 62 0.66 8.35 6.03
C LEU A 62 1.48 8.51 7.32
N HIS A 63 1.89 7.41 7.95
CA HIS A 63 2.74 7.44 9.14
C HIS A 63 4.17 7.92 8.85
N PHE A 64 4.67 7.81 7.61
CA PHE A 64 5.93 8.41 7.16
C PHE A 64 5.77 9.84 6.66
N ALA A 65 4.53 10.28 6.41
CA ALA A 65 4.29 11.61 5.89
C ALA A 65 4.69 12.70 6.91
N PRO A 66 5.36 13.78 6.47
CA PRO A 66 5.59 14.94 7.32
C PRO A 66 4.26 15.61 7.69
N GLU A 67 4.30 16.48 8.71
CA GLU A 67 3.10 17.15 9.22
C GLU A 67 2.37 17.96 8.14
N ASP A 68 3.11 18.59 7.24
CA ASP A 68 2.53 19.34 6.14
C ASP A 68 1.74 18.49 5.15
N ALA A 69 2.24 17.29 4.83
CA ALA A 69 1.52 16.33 3.99
C ALA A 69 0.27 15.78 4.69
N ARG A 70 0.33 15.52 6.00
CA ARG A 70 -0.85 15.15 6.78
C ARG A 70 -1.87 16.27 6.89
N SER A 71 -1.41 17.52 6.95
CA SER A 71 -2.30 18.70 6.89
C SER A 71 -3.00 18.82 5.53
N LEU A 72 -2.30 18.54 4.43
CA LEU A 72 -2.89 18.49 3.10
C LEU A 72 -3.97 17.41 2.98
N PHE A 73 -3.72 16.21 3.55
CA PHE A 73 -4.74 15.16 3.63
C PHE A 73 -6.01 15.66 4.32
N MET A 74 -5.87 16.35 5.45
CA MET A 74 -7.01 16.94 6.17
C MET A 74 -7.74 18.00 5.34
N THR A 75 -6.99 18.86 4.64
CA THR A 75 -7.55 19.88 3.74
C THR A 75 -8.39 19.25 2.63
N LEU A 76 -7.88 18.17 2.02
CA LEU A 76 -8.62 17.41 1.01
C LEU A 76 -9.86 16.71 1.60
N ALA A 77 -9.75 16.14 2.80
CA ALA A 77 -10.87 15.50 3.48
C ALA A 77 -12.01 16.49 3.76
N LEU A 78 -11.68 17.68 4.24
CA LEU A 78 -12.67 18.77 4.45
C LEU A 78 -13.29 19.27 3.15
N ALA A 79 -12.57 19.20 2.04
CA ALA A 79 -13.02 19.69 0.75
C ALA A 79 -13.79 18.65 -0.09
N ALA A 80 -13.80 17.40 0.31
CA ALA A 80 -14.42 16.28 -0.41
C ALA A 80 -15.96 16.30 -0.44
N PRO A 81 -16.69 16.73 0.62
CA PRO A 81 -18.16 16.72 0.62
C PRO A 81 -18.75 17.46 -0.57
N GLY A 82 -19.81 16.89 -1.17
CA GLY A 82 -20.48 17.44 -2.34
C GLY A 82 -19.79 17.17 -3.68
N HIS A 83 -18.68 16.46 -3.67
CA HIS A 83 -17.96 16.05 -4.88
C HIS A 83 -17.81 14.51 -4.91
N PRO A 84 -17.81 13.87 -6.09
CA PRO A 84 -17.59 12.42 -6.21
C PRO A 84 -16.10 12.06 -5.99
N VAL A 85 -15.59 12.35 -4.80
CA VAL A 85 -14.21 12.10 -4.36
C VAL A 85 -14.23 11.08 -3.23
N LEU A 86 -13.43 10.01 -3.38
CA LEU A 86 -13.07 9.11 -2.30
C LEU A 86 -11.61 9.33 -1.94
N LEU A 87 -11.35 9.81 -0.74
CA LEU A 87 -10.00 9.95 -0.18
C LEU A 87 -9.71 8.77 0.73
N VAL A 88 -8.65 8.04 0.45
CA VAL A 88 -8.22 6.87 1.21
C VAL A 88 -6.80 7.08 1.73
N GLY A 89 -6.61 6.90 3.02
CA GLY A 89 -5.29 6.94 3.64
C GLY A 89 -4.98 5.65 4.38
N SER A 90 -3.82 5.05 4.18
CA SER A 90 -3.34 3.96 5.00
C SER A 90 -2.31 4.46 6.03
N MET A 91 -2.27 3.84 7.20
CA MET A 91 -1.27 4.16 8.22
C MET A 91 -1.05 3.01 9.18
N ARG A 92 0.10 3.00 9.82
CA ARG A 92 0.39 2.13 10.98
C ARG A 92 0.07 2.85 12.29
N PRO A 93 -0.12 2.13 13.39
CA PRO A 93 -0.18 2.73 14.72
C PRO A 93 1.06 3.60 15.00
N GLY A 94 0.87 4.69 15.78
CA GLY A 94 1.96 5.62 16.12
C GLY A 94 1.85 7.00 15.47
N VAL A 95 0.90 7.21 14.56
CA VAL A 95 0.53 8.57 14.13
C VAL A 95 -0.18 9.29 15.28
N SER A 96 0.00 10.62 15.35
CA SER A 96 -0.61 11.46 16.38
C SER A 96 -2.11 11.16 16.56
N GLU A 97 -2.50 10.78 17.76
CA GLU A 97 -3.91 10.50 18.13
C GLU A 97 -4.81 11.73 17.88
N VAL A 98 -4.26 12.93 18.09
CA VAL A 98 -4.98 14.18 17.83
C VAL A 98 -5.32 14.30 16.34
N TRP A 99 -4.35 14.03 15.46
CA TRP A 99 -4.58 14.07 14.03
C TRP A 99 -5.60 13.01 13.58
N GLN A 100 -5.47 11.77 14.06
CA GLN A 100 -6.41 10.69 13.76
C GLN A 100 -7.82 11.05 14.23
N SER A 101 -7.95 11.58 15.46
CA SER A 101 -9.24 12.01 16.00
C SER A 101 -9.87 13.12 15.17
N ASN A 102 -9.09 14.06 14.68
CA ASN A 102 -9.60 15.16 13.85
C ASN A 102 -10.14 14.62 12.51
N VAL A 103 -9.47 13.65 11.88
CA VAL A 103 -9.97 13.02 10.65
C VAL A 103 -11.23 12.20 10.92
N THR A 104 -11.22 11.36 11.94
CA THR A 104 -12.34 10.43 12.22
C THR A 104 -13.58 11.11 12.77
N ARG A 105 -13.47 12.34 13.25
CA ARG A 105 -14.63 13.17 13.68
C ARG A 105 -15.39 13.81 12.53
N LEU A 106 -14.86 13.75 11.31
CA LEU A 106 -15.62 14.24 10.14
C LEU A 106 -16.81 13.30 9.88
N ASP A 107 -18.01 13.84 9.75
CA ASP A 107 -19.26 13.06 9.59
C ASP A 107 -19.24 12.09 8.40
N HIS A 108 -18.40 12.38 7.40
CA HIS A 108 -18.24 11.59 6.17
C HIS A 108 -16.97 10.71 6.17
N ALA A 109 -16.24 10.66 7.30
CA ALA A 109 -15.06 9.81 7.43
C ALA A 109 -15.39 8.49 8.11
N SER A 110 -14.68 7.44 7.74
CA SER A 110 -14.69 6.14 8.41
C SER A 110 -13.27 5.68 8.68
N HIS A 111 -13.08 5.02 9.82
CA HIS A 111 -11.82 4.40 10.19
C HIS A 111 -12.00 2.90 10.33
N THR A 112 -11.17 2.14 9.63
CA THR A 112 -11.16 0.69 9.72
C THR A 112 -9.81 0.21 10.22
N ALA A 113 -9.78 -0.37 11.41
CA ALA A 113 -8.60 -1.04 11.93
C ALA A 113 -8.49 -2.45 11.31
N LEU A 114 -7.41 -2.68 10.56
CA LEU A 114 -7.12 -4.01 10.01
C LEU A 114 -6.52 -4.89 11.10
N SER A 115 -7.18 -6.00 11.38
CA SER A 115 -6.69 -7.05 12.27
C SER A 115 -5.97 -8.14 11.48
N ARG A 116 -5.29 -9.03 12.18
CA ARG A 116 -4.79 -10.28 11.60
C ARG A 116 -5.96 -11.10 11.08
N LEU A 117 -5.74 -11.86 10.00
CA LEU A 117 -6.74 -12.76 9.46
C LEU A 117 -7.02 -13.90 10.44
N GLY A 118 -8.30 -14.12 10.72
CA GLY A 118 -8.71 -15.32 11.44
C GLY A 118 -8.50 -16.59 10.61
N PRO A 119 -8.52 -17.79 11.26
CA PRO A 119 -8.33 -19.05 10.55
C PRO A 119 -9.28 -19.27 9.37
N LYS A 120 -10.53 -18.84 9.50
CA LYS A 120 -11.55 -18.92 8.42
C LYS A 120 -11.22 -18.03 7.24
N ASP A 121 -10.79 -16.78 7.51
CA ASP A 121 -10.46 -15.82 6.46
C ASP A 121 -9.18 -16.24 5.74
N LEU A 122 -8.22 -16.76 6.49
CA LEU A 122 -7.00 -17.30 5.91
C LEU A 122 -7.28 -18.53 5.04
N THR A 123 -8.12 -19.44 5.50
CA THR A 123 -8.55 -20.60 4.68
C THR A 123 -9.22 -20.15 3.39
N ARG A 124 -10.04 -19.09 3.44
CA ARG A 124 -10.66 -18.51 2.24
C ARG A 124 -9.60 -17.94 1.29
N LEU A 125 -8.66 -17.16 1.80
CA LEU A 125 -7.52 -16.64 1.02
C LEU A 125 -6.75 -17.77 0.33
N LEU A 126 -6.51 -18.88 1.05
CA LEU A 126 -5.80 -20.04 0.52
C LEU A 126 -6.61 -20.80 -0.53
N LYS A 127 -7.92 -20.91 -0.37
CA LYS A 127 -8.82 -21.51 -1.39
C LYS A 127 -8.74 -20.73 -2.70
N ASP A 128 -8.77 -19.41 -2.61
CA ASP A 128 -8.66 -18.54 -3.79
C ASP A 128 -7.25 -18.62 -4.42
N ALA A 129 -6.20 -18.62 -3.60
CA ALA A 129 -4.82 -18.69 -4.06
C ALA A 129 -4.48 -20.02 -4.73
N PHE A 130 -4.96 -21.13 -4.17
CA PHE A 130 -4.68 -22.48 -4.67
C PHE A 130 -5.69 -22.96 -5.72
N ARG A 131 -6.85 -22.33 -5.82
CA ARG A 131 -8.00 -22.85 -6.60
C ARG A 131 -8.27 -24.33 -6.29
N SER A 132 -8.02 -24.72 -5.05
CA SER A 132 -8.13 -26.08 -4.57
C SER A 132 -8.57 -26.08 -3.09
N GLU A 133 -9.79 -26.49 -2.86
CA GLU A 133 -10.35 -26.60 -1.51
C GLU A 133 -9.55 -27.59 -0.66
N ARG A 134 -9.29 -28.75 -1.25
CA ARG A 134 -8.50 -29.80 -0.60
C ARG A 134 -7.13 -29.29 -0.13
N LEU A 135 -6.37 -28.64 -1.01
CA LEU A 135 -5.04 -28.14 -0.67
C LEU A 135 -5.09 -27.04 0.39
N ALA A 136 -6.12 -26.16 0.29
CA ALA A 136 -6.33 -25.12 1.28
C ALA A 136 -6.67 -25.67 2.67
N GLU A 137 -7.44 -26.75 2.76
CA GLU A 137 -7.75 -27.41 4.02
C GLU A 137 -6.53 -28.16 4.59
N GLU A 138 -5.80 -28.87 3.74
CA GLU A 138 -4.61 -29.64 4.13
C GLU A 138 -3.44 -28.76 4.62
N LEU A 139 -3.19 -27.62 3.96
CA LEU A 139 -2.12 -26.67 4.33
C LEU A 139 -2.59 -25.52 5.21
N GLY A 140 -3.89 -25.23 5.19
CA GLY A 140 -4.47 -24.03 5.79
C GLY A 140 -4.13 -23.87 7.26
N PHE A 141 -4.25 -24.92 8.04
CA PHE A 141 -3.94 -24.89 9.47
C PHE A 141 -2.46 -24.58 9.71
N LYS A 142 -1.56 -25.26 8.99
CA LYS A 142 -0.11 -25.05 9.13
C LYS A 142 0.30 -23.64 8.72
N ILE A 143 -0.27 -23.13 7.61
CA ILE A 143 0.01 -21.77 7.14
C ILE A 143 -0.56 -20.75 8.12
N ALA A 144 -1.77 -20.96 8.65
CA ALA A 144 -2.38 -20.08 9.65
C ALA A 144 -1.52 -19.99 10.91
N GLU A 145 -1.07 -21.11 11.43
CA GLU A 145 -0.21 -21.17 12.60
C GLU A 145 1.11 -20.43 12.36
N LYS A 146 1.77 -20.71 11.23
CA LYS A 146 3.09 -20.15 10.92
C LYS A 146 3.04 -18.67 10.52
N SER A 147 1.98 -18.23 9.85
CA SER A 147 1.79 -16.82 9.46
C SER A 147 1.25 -15.97 10.59
N ASP A 148 0.75 -16.57 11.67
CA ASP A 148 0.08 -15.90 12.78
C ASP A 148 -1.00 -14.89 12.25
N GLY A 149 -1.73 -15.31 11.22
CA GLY A 149 -2.77 -14.51 10.58
C GLY A 149 -2.27 -13.31 9.76
N ASN A 150 -0.97 -13.17 9.55
CA ASN A 150 -0.42 -12.14 8.69
C ASN A 150 -0.57 -12.56 7.21
N PRO A 151 -1.37 -11.84 6.38
CA PRO A 151 -1.62 -12.22 4.99
C PRO A 151 -0.35 -12.19 4.14
N PHE A 152 0.53 -11.22 4.36
CA PHE A 152 1.83 -11.15 3.66
C PHE A 152 2.64 -12.44 3.92
N PHE A 153 2.69 -12.87 5.17
CA PHE A 153 3.38 -14.09 5.57
C PHE A 153 2.78 -15.33 4.95
N ALA A 154 1.45 -15.43 4.94
CA ALA A 154 0.77 -16.54 4.31
C ALA A 154 1.11 -16.62 2.82
N ILE A 155 1.12 -15.49 2.12
CA ILE A 155 1.47 -15.42 0.69
C ILE A 155 2.95 -15.78 0.46
N GLU A 156 3.86 -15.33 1.32
CA GLU A 156 5.27 -15.68 1.20
C GLU A 156 5.53 -17.17 1.46
N ILE A 157 4.80 -17.79 2.40
CA ILE A 157 4.85 -19.25 2.59
C ILE A 157 4.36 -19.97 1.34
N ILE A 158 3.24 -19.55 0.75
CA ILE A 158 2.73 -20.13 -0.51
C ILE A 158 3.79 -20.03 -1.61
N ARG A 159 4.42 -18.88 -1.72
CA ARG A 159 5.48 -18.64 -2.69
C ARG A 159 6.66 -19.58 -2.49
N GLY A 160 7.13 -19.74 -1.26
CA GLY A 160 8.18 -20.69 -0.92
C GLY A 160 7.79 -22.13 -1.24
N LEU A 161 6.53 -22.51 -0.99
CA LEU A 161 6.03 -23.85 -1.36
C LEU A 161 6.05 -24.09 -2.88
N ARG A 162 5.80 -23.04 -3.70
CA ARG A 162 5.88 -23.11 -5.16
C ARG A 162 7.33 -23.20 -5.64
N GLU A 163 8.20 -22.33 -5.13
CA GLU A 163 9.62 -22.28 -5.47
C GLU A 163 10.33 -23.59 -5.10
N GLY A 164 10.02 -24.17 -3.94
CA GLY A 164 10.50 -25.48 -3.50
C GLY A 164 9.84 -26.68 -4.19
N GLN A 165 8.95 -26.45 -5.14
CA GLN A 165 8.22 -27.50 -5.87
C GLN A 165 7.41 -28.47 -4.97
N PHE A 166 7.05 -28.04 -3.76
CA PHE A 166 6.19 -28.78 -2.85
C PHE A 166 4.72 -28.79 -3.31
N ILE A 167 4.35 -27.78 -4.10
CA ILE A 167 3.07 -27.68 -4.78
C ILE A 167 3.30 -27.37 -6.26
N THR A 168 2.46 -27.94 -7.13
CA THR A 168 2.52 -27.73 -8.58
C THR A 168 1.13 -27.39 -9.11
N GLN A 169 1.10 -26.65 -10.20
CA GLN A 169 -0.14 -26.26 -10.86
C GLN A 169 -0.49 -27.26 -11.96
N ARG A 170 -1.72 -27.72 -11.98
CA ARG A 170 -2.28 -28.54 -13.06
C ARG A 170 -2.66 -27.67 -14.27
N PRO A 171 -2.87 -28.29 -15.45
CA PRO A 171 -3.30 -27.58 -16.65
C PRO A 171 -4.63 -26.82 -16.48
N ASP A 172 -5.50 -27.25 -15.56
CA ASP A 172 -6.77 -26.61 -15.22
C ASP A 172 -6.61 -25.40 -14.28
N GLY A 173 -5.38 -25.08 -13.90
CA GLY A 173 -5.05 -23.98 -13.01
C GLY A 173 -5.16 -24.28 -11.52
N THR A 174 -5.57 -25.50 -11.13
CA THR A 174 -5.62 -25.93 -9.72
C THR A 174 -4.24 -26.32 -9.20
N TRP A 175 -3.99 -26.03 -7.93
CA TRP A 175 -2.74 -26.42 -7.26
C TRP A 175 -2.91 -27.74 -6.51
N VAL A 176 -1.89 -28.56 -6.55
CA VAL A 176 -1.84 -29.83 -5.86
C VAL A 176 -0.48 -30.03 -5.18
N SER A 177 -0.45 -30.77 -4.09
CA SER A 177 0.79 -31.14 -3.42
C SER A 177 1.52 -32.22 -4.22
N THR A 178 2.83 -32.11 -4.29
CA THR A 178 3.74 -33.08 -4.93
C THR A 178 4.26 -34.14 -3.94
N GLN A 179 4.13 -33.86 -2.63
CA GLN A 179 4.63 -34.70 -1.55
C GLN A 179 3.56 -34.88 -0.47
N VAL A 180 3.81 -35.77 0.47
CA VAL A 180 2.98 -35.91 1.66
C VAL A 180 3.07 -34.63 2.47
N ILE A 181 1.94 -33.93 2.67
CA ILE A 181 1.88 -32.61 3.31
C ILE A 181 2.49 -32.60 4.73
N LYS A 182 2.52 -33.76 5.42
CA LYS A 182 3.14 -33.88 6.73
C LYS A 182 4.65 -33.61 6.69
N ASP A 183 5.29 -33.88 5.56
CA ASP A 183 6.75 -33.78 5.40
C ASP A 183 7.17 -32.43 4.87
N ILE A 184 6.20 -31.55 4.50
CA ILE A 184 6.48 -30.19 4.05
C ILE A 184 6.89 -29.34 5.24
N GLN A 185 8.15 -28.91 5.24
CA GLN A 185 8.67 -27.96 6.22
C GLN A 185 8.29 -26.55 5.79
N ILE A 186 7.39 -25.93 6.55
CA ILE A 186 7.03 -24.53 6.37
C ILE A 186 7.95 -23.68 7.26
N PRO A 187 8.62 -22.65 6.71
CA PRO A 187 9.46 -21.75 7.50
C PRO A 187 8.70 -21.20 8.72
N SER A 188 9.39 -21.12 9.84
CA SER A 188 8.77 -20.77 11.13
C SER A 188 8.66 -19.27 11.35
N SER A 189 9.35 -18.48 10.54
CA SER A 189 9.38 -17.02 10.66
C SER A 189 9.67 -16.31 9.33
N VAL A 190 9.37 -15.00 9.25
CA VAL A 190 9.78 -14.13 8.13
C VAL A 190 11.28 -14.19 7.96
N LEU A 191 11.98 -14.17 9.07
CA LEU A 191 13.44 -14.20 9.06
C LEU A 191 13.99 -15.46 8.36
N ASP A 192 13.36 -16.63 8.57
CA ASP A 192 13.78 -17.86 7.91
C ASP A 192 13.52 -17.82 6.40
N LEU A 193 12.39 -17.22 5.97
CA LEU A 193 12.12 -16.99 4.55
C LEU A 193 13.13 -16.03 3.92
N VAL A 194 13.45 -14.93 4.60
CA VAL A 194 14.42 -13.95 4.13
C VAL A 194 15.81 -14.57 4.09
N LYS A 195 16.21 -15.30 5.14
CA LYS A 195 17.51 -16.01 5.18
C LYS A 195 17.64 -17.02 4.05
N ALA A 196 16.60 -17.80 3.78
CA ALA A 196 16.61 -18.77 2.68
C ALA A 196 16.86 -18.05 1.34
N ARG A 197 16.18 -16.93 1.08
CA ARG A 197 16.39 -16.14 -0.16
C ARG A 197 17.77 -15.52 -0.25
N ILE A 198 18.31 -15.03 0.87
CA ILE A 198 19.67 -14.45 0.90
C ILE A 198 20.72 -15.56 0.69
N SER A 199 20.47 -16.79 1.18
CA SER A 199 21.40 -17.91 1.01
C SER A 199 21.58 -18.32 -0.45
N ASP A 200 20.56 -18.10 -1.29
CA ASP A 200 20.59 -18.46 -2.71
C ASP A 200 21.29 -17.39 -3.58
N LEU A 201 21.62 -16.22 -3.01
CA LEU A 201 22.31 -15.14 -3.70
C LEU A 201 23.80 -15.41 -3.82
N THR A 202 24.37 -14.97 -4.94
CA THR A 202 25.82 -14.90 -5.14
C THR A 202 26.46 -13.90 -4.18
N GLN A 203 27.78 -13.99 -3.97
CA GLN A 203 28.49 -13.04 -3.10
C GLN A 203 28.32 -11.59 -3.57
N GLY A 204 28.40 -11.31 -4.88
CA GLY A 204 28.22 -9.96 -5.41
C GLY A 204 26.81 -9.40 -5.17
N GLU A 205 25.78 -10.23 -5.24
CA GLU A 205 24.41 -9.81 -4.92
C GLU A 205 24.22 -9.54 -3.42
N ARG A 206 24.88 -10.30 -2.55
CA ARG A 206 24.88 -10.05 -1.10
C ARG A 206 25.59 -8.73 -0.78
N ASP A 207 26.76 -8.51 -1.37
CA ASP A 207 27.53 -7.27 -1.17
C ASP A 207 26.71 -6.03 -1.60
N LEU A 208 25.94 -6.14 -2.69
CA LEU A 208 25.04 -5.10 -3.14
C LEU A 208 23.89 -4.87 -2.16
N LEU A 209 23.30 -5.94 -1.62
CA LEU A 209 22.24 -5.86 -0.60
C LEU A 209 22.77 -5.23 0.70
N ASP A 210 23.96 -5.57 1.13
CA ASP A 210 24.58 -5.02 2.34
C ASP A 210 24.80 -3.51 2.18
N VAL A 211 25.28 -3.08 1.02
CA VAL A 211 25.42 -1.64 0.71
C VAL A 211 24.06 -0.96 0.69
N ALA A 212 23.06 -1.53 0.02
CA ALA A 212 21.71 -0.96 -0.04
C ALA A 212 21.08 -0.85 1.35
N ALA A 213 21.25 -1.86 2.21
CA ALA A 213 20.74 -1.85 3.58
C ALA A 213 21.37 -0.76 4.46
N CYS A 214 22.62 -0.36 4.18
CA CYS A 214 23.28 0.74 4.91
C CYS A 214 22.71 2.12 4.56
N PHE A 215 22.14 2.29 3.36
CA PHE A 215 21.54 3.58 2.96
C PHE A 215 20.15 3.79 3.56
N GLY A 216 19.46 2.71 3.99
CA GLY A 216 18.11 2.77 4.54
C GLY A 216 17.08 3.32 3.54
N PHE A 217 15.81 3.10 3.86
CA PHE A 217 14.70 3.79 3.20
C PHE A 217 13.94 4.58 4.25
#